data_e74397e2faa269fb3be97f7d569410f3
#
_entry.id   e74397e2faa269fb3be97f7d569410f3
#
_cell.length_a   1.000
_cell.length_b   1.000
_cell.length_c   1.000
_cell.angle_alpha   90.00
_cell.angle_beta   90.00
_cell.angle_gamma   90.00
#
_symmetry.space_group_name_H-M   'P 1'
#
loop_
_entity.id
_entity.type
_entity.pdbx_description
1 polymer ?
#
loop_
_entity_poly.entity_id
_entity_poly.type
_entity_poly.pdbx_seq_one_letter_code
_entity_poly.pdbx_strand_id
1 'polypeptide(L)'
;IRTNFYTLGLQYMADRDWGVMVEAPVWNRYFRTIDDGGNSASANHTAFGDVRVLGMYTGISEDMSTGIQFGLKLPTGSYNQSLLDRDTQIGTGTTDLLLGGYQMGEESGWGWYAQAMWQHPLYAREGYRPGNSFDVMTGFHYDGLLNSLSIVPMLQLTGSFRGMDSGENADADNTGYARVYVAPGIELVAGNHVTLYGDLRIPLITHVRGVQLVAPALVNLVMGYSF
;
A
#
# COMPACT_ATOMS: atom_id res chain seq x y z
N ILE A 1 -0.60 5.95 -18.58
CA ILE A 1 -0.90 6.50 -17.25
C ILE A 1 0.38 6.46 -16.40
N ARG A 2 0.63 7.52 -15.63
CA ARG A 2 1.65 7.57 -14.59
C ARG A 2 0.97 7.99 -13.29
N THR A 3 1.20 7.23 -12.22
CA THR A 3 0.70 7.58 -10.89
C THR A 3 1.87 7.63 -9.92
N ASN A 4 2.00 8.75 -9.20
CA ASN A 4 2.90 8.89 -8.09
C ASN A 4 2.08 8.86 -6.80
N PHE A 5 2.51 8.06 -5.84
CA PHE A 5 1.90 7.93 -4.53
C PHE A 5 2.84 8.53 -3.50
N TYR A 6 2.34 9.44 -2.70
CA TYR A 6 3.05 10.00 -1.56
C TYR A 6 2.23 9.69 -0.32
N THR A 7 2.82 9.08 0.69
CA THR A 7 2.12 8.77 1.94
C THR A 7 2.89 9.34 3.12
N LEU A 8 2.23 10.16 3.90
CA LEU A 8 2.73 10.55 5.22
C LEU A 8 2.20 9.53 6.23
N GLY A 9 3.10 8.83 6.90
CA GLY A 9 2.79 7.92 7.99
C GLY A 9 3.25 8.49 9.32
N LEU A 10 2.42 8.34 10.34
CA LEU A 10 2.77 8.64 11.73
C LEU A 10 2.37 7.44 12.58
N GLN A 11 3.33 6.92 13.33
CA GLN A 11 3.11 5.85 14.28
C GLN A 11 3.53 6.31 15.67
N TYR A 12 2.69 6.00 16.66
CA TYR A 12 2.95 6.27 18.06
C TYR A 12 2.62 5.04 18.91
N MET A 13 3.57 4.62 19.72
CA MET A 13 3.36 3.56 20.72
C MET A 13 3.06 4.22 22.07
N ALA A 14 1.86 3.99 22.59
CA ALA A 14 1.45 4.50 23.90
C ALA A 14 2.15 3.77 25.04
N ASP A 15 2.36 2.49 24.85
CA ASP A 15 3.17 1.61 25.68
C ASP A 15 3.81 0.53 24.81
N ARG A 16 4.38 -0.52 25.45
CA ARG A 16 4.98 -1.64 24.71
C ARG A 16 3.98 -2.40 23.83
N ASP A 17 2.74 -2.52 24.29
CA ASP A 17 1.75 -3.42 23.70
C ASP A 17 0.79 -2.71 22.75
N TRP A 18 0.55 -1.42 22.96
CA TRP A 18 -0.47 -0.66 22.23
C TRP A 18 0.08 0.55 21.49
N GLY A 19 -0.30 0.68 20.25
CA GLY A 19 0.04 1.81 19.42
C GLY A 19 -1.07 2.21 18.46
N VAL A 20 -0.86 3.34 17.80
CA VAL A 20 -1.72 3.86 16.74
C VAL A 20 -0.87 4.29 15.55
N MET A 21 -1.37 4.05 14.36
CA MET A 21 -0.76 4.50 13.11
C MET A 21 -1.80 5.24 12.28
N VAL A 22 -1.37 6.35 11.68
CA VAL A 22 -2.17 7.14 10.75
C VAL A 22 -1.39 7.27 9.45
N GLU A 23 -2.04 6.97 8.33
CA GLU A 23 -1.50 7.13 6.98
C GLU A 23 -2.36 8.11 6.20
N ALA A 24 -1.75 9.16 5.67
CA ALA A 24 -2.40 10.17 4.86
C ALA A 24 -1.78 10.18 3.44
N PRO A 25 -2.41 9.55 2.45
CA PRO A 25 -1.89 9.48 1.09
C PRO A 25 -2.27 10.71 0.27
N VAL A 26 -1.35 11.15 -0.59
CA VAL A 26 -1.57 12.12 -1.66
C VAL A 26 -1.16 11.46 -2.97
N TRP A 27 -2.03 11.47 -3.95
CA TRP A 27 -1.76 10.87 -5.24
C TRP A 27 -1.70 11.94 -6.32
N ASN A 28 -0.72 11.79 -7.20
CA ASN A 28 -0.66 12.54 -8.45
C ASN A 28 -0.82 11.56 -9.61
N ARG A 29 -1.89 11.71 -10.37
CA ARG A 29 -2.23 10.87 -11.51
C ARG A 29 -2.22 11.68 -12.79
N TYR A 30 -1.34 11.29 -13.70
CA TYR A 30 -1.29 11.80 -15.06
C TYR A 30 -1.74 10.72 -16.03
N PHE A 31 -2.66 11.05 -16.92
CA PHE A 31 -3.04 10.18 -18.02
C PHE A 31 -3.15 10.95 -19.33
N ARG A 32 -2.97 10.24 -20.40
CA ARG A 32 -3.16 10.69 -21.75
C ARG A 32 -4.04 9.68 -22.48
N THR A 33 -5.06 10.15 -23.17
CA THR A 33 -6.03 9.36 -23.92
C THR A 33 -6.31 10.03 -25.26
N ILE A 34 -7.13 9.39 -26.07
CA ILE A 34 -7.71 9.97 -27.27
C ILE A 34 -9.18 10.20 -26.96
N ASP A 35 -9.67 11.41 -27.17
CA ASP A 35 -11.07 11.75 -26.98
C ASP A 35 -11.96 11.17 -28.09
N ASP A 36 -13.27 11.27 -27.94
CA ASP A 36 -14.25 10.76 -28.91
C ASP A 36 -14.11 11.43 -30.30
N GLY A 37 -13.47 12.59 -30.39
CA GLY A 37 -13.14 13.29 -31.61
C GLY A 37 -11.83 12.88 -32.26
N GLY A 38 -11.10 11.91 -31.68
CA GLY A 38 -9.80 11.46 -32.18
C GLY A 38 -8.62 12.35 -31.79
N ASN A 39 -8.82 13.37 -30.93
CA ASN A 39 -7.76 14.26 -30.49
C ASN A 39 -7.07 13.74 -29.22
N SER A 40 -5.79 14.07 -29.06
CA SER A 40 -5.08 13.73 -27.84
C SER A 40 -5.54 14.60 -26.67
N ALA A 41 -6.12 13.98 -25.65
CA ALA A 41 -6.48 14.60 -24.39
C ALA A 41 -5.56 14.13 -23.27
N SER A 42 -5.19 15.02 -22.35
CA SER A 42 -4.40 14.66 -21.16
C SER A 42 -4.94 15.39 -19.93
N ALA A 43 -4.87 14.72 -18.80
CA ALA A 43 -5.20 15.32 -17.51
C ALA A 43 -4.14 14.97 -16.48
N ASN A 44 -3.89 15.91 -15.58
CA ASN A 44 -3.04 15.74 -14.41
C ASN A 44 -3.85 16.13 -13.18
N HIS A 45 -4.04 15.18 -12.29
CA HIS A 45 -4.85 15.38 -11.10
C HIS A 45 -4.05 14.99 -9.84
N THR A 46 -4.02 15.92 -8.88
CA THR A 46 -3.41 15.69 -7.56
C THR A 46 -4.48 15.89 -6.50
N ALA A 47 -4.67 14.89 -5.65
CA ALA A 47 -5.63 14.97 -4.55
C ALA A 47 -5.21 14.10 -3.38
N PHE A 48 -5.80 14.38 -2.21
CA PHE A 48 -5.73 13.47 -1.08
C PHE A 48 -6.47 12.17 -1.38
N GLY A 49 -5.89 11.06 -0.96
CA GLY A 49 -6.55 9.77 -0.93
C GLY A 49 -7.27 9.52 0.40
N ASP A 50 -7.75 8.32 0.58
CA ASP A 50 -8.45 7.92 1.79
C ASP A 50 -7.45 7.69 2.93
N VAL A 51 -7.63 8.40 4.04
CA VAL A 51 -6.80 8.27 5.26
C VAL A 51 -7.09 6.94 5.93
N ARG A 52 -6.02 6.28 6.43
CA ARG A 52 -6.10 5.07 7.24
C ARG A 52 -5.74 5.37 8.68
N VAL A 53 -6.51 4.84 9.61
CA VAL A 53 -6.24 4.91 11.05
C VAL A 53 -6.26 3.48 11.59
N LEU A 54 -5.15 3.04 12.15
CA LEU A 54 -4.93 1.68 12.62
C LEU A 54 -4.56 1.69 14.10
N GLY A 55 -5.22 0.87 14.89
CA GLY A 55 -4.74 0.41 16.18
C GLY A 55 -3.76 -0.74 15.98
N MET A 56 -2.75 -0.81 16.80
CA MET A 56 -1.73 -1.84 16.79
C MET A 56 -1.65 -2.51 18.16
N TYR A 57 -1.62 -3.83 18.18
CA TYR A 57 -1.38 -4.60 19.39
C TYR A 57 -0.21 -5.55 19.17
N THR A 58 0.85 -5.37 19.97
CA THR A 58 2.12 -6.08 19.88
C THR A 58 2.35 -7.03 21.04
N GLY A 59 1.43 -7.10 22.01
CA GLY A 59 1.54 -7.90 23.23
C GLY A 59 1.29 -9.41 23.03
N ILE A 60 1.29 -9.91 21.79
CA ILE A 60 1.13 -11.35 21.50
C ILE A 60 2.40 -12.12 21.86
N SER A 61 3.58 -11.52 21.63
CA SER A 61 4.88 -12.07 21.94
C SER A 61 5.68 -11.14 22.86
N GLU A 62 6.54 -11.72 23.70
CA GLU A 62 7.35 -10.94 24.64
C GLU A 62 8.37 -10.03 23.97
N ASP A 63 8.80 -10.34 22.76
CA ASP A 63 9.77 -9.59 21.96
C ASP A 63 9.12 -8.66 20.92
N MET A 64 7.78 -8.53 20.93
CA MET A 64 6.99 -7.78 19.94
C MET A 64 7.14 -8.29 18.50
N SER A 65 7.65 -9.50 18.32
CA SER A 65 7.85 -10.12 17.01
C SER A 65 6.54 -10.49 16.32
N THR A 66 5.43 -10.53 17.05
CA THR A 66 4.10 -10.85 16.55
C THR A 66 3.10 -9.80 16.98
N GLY A 67 2.34 -9.25 16.03
CA GLY A 67 1.34 -8.26 16.32
C GLY A 67 0.15 -8.30 15.36
N ILE A 68 -0.93 -7.66 15.78
CA ILE A 68 -2.13 -7.45 14.97
C ILE A 68 -2.38 -5.96 14.75
N GLN A 69 -3.03 -5.66 13.65
CA GLN A 69 -3.45 -4.32 13.26
C GLN A 69 -4.93 -4.35 12.92
N PHE A 70 -5.68 -3.36 13.36
CA PHE A 70 -7.10 -3.23 13.08
C PHE A 70 -7.50 -1.76 13.01
N GLY A 71 -8.37 -1.42 12.11
CA GLY A 71 -8.74 -0.02 11.95
C GLY A 71 -9.67 0.25 10.80
N LEU A 72 -9.66 1.49 10.37
CA LEU A 72 -10.55 1.98 9.32
C LEU A 72 -9.75 2.78 8.27
N LYS A 73 -10.13 2.58 7.02
CA LYS A 73 -9.89 3.53 5.95
C LYS A 73 -11.08 4.48 5.89
N LEU A 74 -10.85 5.78 5.97
CA LEU A 74 -11.87 6.82 6.00
C LEU A 74 -12.07 7.43 4.60
N PRO A 75 -13.29 7.79 4.19
CA PRO A 75 -13.58 8.33 2.86
C PRO A 75 -13.20 9.82 2.74
N THR A 76 -11.94 10.13 2.98
CA THR A 76 -11.40 11.50 2.96
C THR A 76 -10.88 11.92 1.59
N GLY A 77 -10.67 10.94 0.70
CA GLY A 77 -10.12 11.15 -0.63
C GLY A 77 -11.14 11.67 -1.62
N SER A 78 -10.63 12.32 -2.67
CA SER A 78 -11.45 12.80 -3.79
C SER A 78 -11.96 11.62 -4.62
N TYR A 79 -13.28 11.48 -4.76
CA TYR A 79 -13.94 10.36 -5.45
C TYR A 79 -14.94 10.78 -6.53
N ASN A 80 -15.03 12.06 -6.86
CA ASN A 80 -16.00 12.61 -7.81
C ASN A 80 -15.37 13.58 -8.84
N GLN A 81 -14.13 13.32 -9.23
CA GLN A 81 -13.44 14.11 -10.25
C GLN A 81 -14.04 13.85 -11.62
N SER A 82 -14.36 14.93 -12.33
CA SER A 82 -14.74 14.86 -13.74
C SER A 82 -13.58 14.28 -14.58
N LEU A 83 -13.88 13.53 -15.62
CA LEU A 83 -12.94 12.85 -16.52
C LEU A 83 -12.27 11.59 -15.94
N LEU A 84 -12.62 11.15 -14.76
CA LEU A 84 -12.17 9.88 -14.19
C LEU A 84 -13.38 9.00 -13.93
N ASP A 85 -13.32 7.75 -14.41
CA ASP A 85 -14.31 6.74 -14.09
C ASP A 85 -14.30 6.44 -12.59
N ARG A 86 -15.40 5.92 -12.07
CA ARG A 86 -15.60 5.75 -10.65
C ARG A 86 -14.57 4.84 -9.97
N ASP A 87 -14.12 3.79 -10.66
CA ASP A 87 -13.09 2.85 -10.23
C ASP A 87 -11.66 3.42 -10.34
N THR A 88 -11.46 4.49 -11.12
CA THR A 88 -10.17 5.16 -11.31
C THR A 88 -9.98 6.39 -10.44
N GLN A 89 -10.96 6.76 -9.62
CA GLN A 89 -10.87 7.88 -8.67
C GLN A 89 -9.75 7.67 -7.65
N ILE A 90 -9.26 8.75 -7.05
CA ILE A 90 -8.21 8.71 -6.03
C ILE A 90 -8.76 8.19 -4.70
N GLY A 91 -9.90 8.69 -4.27
CA GLY A 91 -10.64 8.18 -3.13
C GLY A 91 -11.76 7.23 -3.56
N THR A 92 -12.16 6.34 -2.68
CA THR A 92 -13.25 5.39 -2.94
C THR A 92 -14.62 5.92 -2.49
N GLY A 93 -14.62 6.89 -1.57
CA GLY A 93 -15.85 7.41 -0.93
C GLY A 93 -16.47 6.43 0.08
N THR A 94 -15.81 5.30 0.36
CA THR A 94 -16.29 4.30 1.33
C THR A 94 -15.40 4.25 2.57
N THR A 95 -16.00 3.95 3.72
CA THR A 95 -15.27 3.52 4.91
C THR A 95 -15.03 2.02 4.81
N ASP A 96 -13.80 1.60 5.00
CA ASP A 96 -13.43 0.18 4.91
C ASP A 96 -12.86 -0.28 6.24
N LEU A 97 -13.22 -1.49 6.65
CA LEU A 97 -12.61 -2.18 7.78
C LEU A 97 -11.23 -2.70 7.35
N LEU A 98 -10.24 -2.51 8.19
CA LEU A 98 -8.88 -3.00 8.03
C LEU A 98 -8.55 -3.98 9.14
N LEU A 99 -8.10 -5.18 8.78
CA LEU A 99 -7.63 -6.20 9.72
C LEU A 99 -6.34 -6.80 9.18
N GLY A 100 -5.32 -6.82 10.00
CA GLY A 100 -4.02 -7.33 9.60
C GLY A 100 -3.21 -7.90 10.76
N GLY A 101 -2.04 -8.41 10.42
CA GLY A 101 -1.09 -8.90 11.38
C GLY A 101 0.28 -9.07 10.76
N TYR A 102 1.26 -9.19 11.61
CA TYR A 102 2.64 -9.41 11.21
C TYR A 102 3.34 -10.39 12.15
N GLN A 103 4.38 -11.00 11.61
CA GLN A 103 5.36 -11.76 12.36
C GLN A 103 6.74 -11.49 11.78
N MET A 104 7.73 -11.37 12.65
CA MET A 104 9.13 -11.19 12.26
C MET A 104 10.04 -11.99 13.19
N GLY A 105 11.26 -12.21 12.75
CA GLY A 105 12.29 -12.86 13.55
C GLY A 105 13.66 -12.53 13.01
N GLU A 106 14.66 -12.70 13.87
CA GLU A 106 16.06 -12.45 13.55
C GLU A 106 16.94 -13.54 14.15
N GLU A 107 17.91 -14.02 13.37
CA GLU A 107 18.91 -14.96 13.82
C GLU A 107 20.23 -14.75 13.10
N SER A 108 21.31 -14.56 13.86
CA SER A 108 22.68 -14.44 13.34
C SER A 108 22.85 -13.36 12.28
N GLY A 109 22.15 -12.21 12.43
CA GLY A 109 22.17 -11.08 11.51
C GLY A 109 21.33 -11.26 10.25
N TRP A 110 20.56 -12.35 10.17
CA TRP A 110 19.52 -12.56 9.18
C TRP A 110 18.16 -12.33 9.82
N GLY A 111 17.40 -11.41 9.25
CA GLY A 111 16.04 -11.17 9.65
C GLY A 111 15.04 -11.61 8.58
N TRP A 112 13.84 -11.95 9.01
CA TRP A 112 12.70 -12.22 8.15
C TRP A 112 11.45 -11.59 8.73
N TYR A 113 10.50 -11.30 7.87
CA TYR A 113 9.18 -10.83 8.28
C TYR A 113 8.11 -11.32 7.31
N ALA A 114 6.90 -11.40 7.83
CA ALA A 114 5.69 -11.64 7.07
C ALA A 114 4.58 -10.76 7.63
N GLN A 115 3.80 -10.15 6.74
CA GLN A 115 2.62 -9.38 7.13
C GLN A 115 1.49 -9.61 6.15
N ALA A 116 0.27 -9.45 6.62
CA ALA A 116 -0.94 -9.51 5.82
C ALA A 116 -1.92 -8.44 6.28
N MET A 117 -2.68 -7.89 5.33
CA MET A 117 -3.75 -6.91 5.58
C MET A 117 -4.95 -7.23 4.71
N TRP A 118 -6.09 -7.38 5.33
CA TRP A 118 -7.38 -7.49 4.66
C TRP A 118 -8.15 -6.18 4.81
N GLN A 119 -8.78 -5.74 3.72
CA GLN A 119 -9.59 -4.55 3.65
C GLN A 119 -10.97 -4.89 3.10
N HIS A 120 -12.02 -4.45 3.81
CA HIS A 120 -13.40 -4.70 3.47
C HIS A 120 -14.24 -3.42 3.48
N PRO A 121 -14.77 -2.97 2.34
CA PRO A 121 -15.68 -1.84 2.27
C PRO A 121 -16.98 -2.12 3.02
N LEU A 122 -17.37 -1.23 3.93
CA LEU A 122 -18.55 -1.43 4.79
C LEU A 122 -19.87 -1.12 4.07
N TYR A 123 -19.84 -0.27 3.04
CA TYR A 123 -21.02 0.13 2.28
C TYR A 123 -20.66 0.53 0.85
N ALA A 124 -21.68 0.73 0.02
CA ALA A 124 -21.56 1.35 -1.29
C ALA A 124 -21.78 2.87 -1.20
N ARG A 125 -21.07 3.64 -2.00
CA ARG A 125 -21.26 5.08 -2.13
C ARG A 125 -21.57 5.45 -3.58
N GLU A 126 -22.70 6.12 -3.81
CA GLU A 126 -23.11 6.54 -5.16
C GLU A 126 -23.10 5.40 -6.18
N GLY A 127 -23.73 4.25 -5.82
CA GLY A 127 -23.78 3.09 -6.70
C GLY A 127 -22.46 2.38 -6.95
N TYR A 128 -21.43 2.64 -6.14
CA TYR A 128 -20.12 2.01 -6.25
C TYR A 128 -19.67 1.43 -4.92
N ARG A 129 -19.22 0.20 -4.93
CA ARG A 129 -18.55 -0.48 -3.81
C ARG A 129 -17.27 -1.14 -4.29
N PRO A 130 -16.10 -0.77 -3.76
CA PRO A 130 -14.84 -1.41 -4.07
C PRO A 130 -14.87 -2.90 -3.73
N GLY A 131 -14.12 -3.71 -4.46
CA GLY A 131 -13.88 -5.10 -4.10
C GLY A 131 -13.04 -5.20 -2.81
N ASN A 132 -13.21 -6.29 -2.07
CA ASN A 132 -12.32 -6.61 -0.95
C ASN A 132 -10.89 -6.71 -1.44
N SER A 133 -9.93 -6.26 -0.64
CA SER A 133 -8.52 -6.48 -0.94
C SER A 133 -7.82 -7.28 0.15
N PHE A 134 -6.78 -7.98 -0.26
CA PHE A 134 -5.89 -8.71 0.61
C PHE A 134 -4.46 -8.52 0.13
N ASP A 135 -3.66 -7.89 0.96
CA ASP A 135 -2.26 -7.62 0.68
C ASP A 135 -1.39 -8.46 1.61
N VAL A 136 -0.36 -9.09 1.06
CA VAL A 136 0.63 -9.85 1.82
C VAL A 136 2.02 -9.43 1.43
N MET A 137 2.92 -9.40 2.39
CA MET A 137 4.34 -9.15 2.17
C MET A 137 5.15 -10.07 3.06
N THR A 138 6.20 -10.65 2.50
CA THR A 138 7.22 -11.37 3.24
C THR A 138 8.58 -11.02 2.69
N GLY A 139 9.60 -11.06 3.52
CA GLY A 139 10.95 -10.72 3.09
C GLY A 139 12.01 -11.22 4.05
N PHE A 140 13.23 -11.17 3.53
CA PHE A 140 14.46 -11.41 4.27
C PHE A 140 15.37 -10.19 4.14
N HIS A 141 16.12 -9.91 5.20
CA HIS A 141 17.15 -8.88 5.23
C HIS A 141 18.40 -9.39 5.93
N TYR A 142 19.49 -8.69 5.71
CA TYR A 142 20.78 -9.04 6.32
C TYR A 142 21.39 -7.83 7.02
N ASP A 143 21.43 -7.85 8.34
CA ASP A 143 21.94 -6.75 9.18
C ASP A 143 23.44 -6.80 9.43
N GLY A 144 24.11 -7.86 8.97
CA GLY A 144 25.55 -8.04 9.19
C GLY A 144 26.46 -6.95 8.60
N LEU A 145 25.92 -6.08 7.71
CA LEU A 145 26.66 -4.95 7.15
C LEU A 145 26.41 -3.62 7.88
N LEU A 146 25.50 -3.58 8.86
CA LEU A 146 25.12 -2.34 9.56
C LEU A 146 26.31 -1.62 10.19
N ASN A 147 27.15 -2.36 10.91
CA ASN A 147 28.28 -1.80 11.65
C ASN A 147 29.41 -1.28 10.75
N SER A 148 29.51 -1.75 9.51
CA SER A 148 30.56 -1.38 8.58
C SER A 148 30.12 -0.38 7.51
N LEU A 149 28.90 -0.53 7.00
CA LEU A 149 28.39 0.22 5.85
C LEU A 149 27.09 0.96 6.11
N SER A 150 26.43 0.74 7.26
CA SER A 150 25.08 1.27 7.57
C SER A 150 24.04 0.88 6.51
N ILE A 151 24.16 -0.30 5.96
CA ILE A 151 23.37 -0.81 4.84
C ILE A 151 22.73 -2.14 5.23
N VAL A 152 21.43 -2.30 4.91
CA VAL A 152 20.66 -3.55 5.07
C VAL A 152 20.08 -3.95 3.71
N PRO A 153 20.70 -4.90 3.00
CA PRO A 153 20.10 -5.46 1.80
C PRO A 153 18.86 -6.30 2.15
N MET A 154 17.84 -6.22 1.28
CA MET A 154 16.56 -6.89 1.49
C MET A 154 16.07 -7.54 0.20
N LEU A 155 15.35 -8.64 0.34
CA LEU A 155 14.60 -9.26 -0.74
C LEU A 155 13.19 -9.59 -0.27
N GLN A 156 12.19 -9.10 -0.97
CA GLN A 156 10.79 -9.24 -0.59
C GLN A 156 9.96 -9.90 -1.68
N LEU A 157 8.89 -10.58 -1.27
CA LEU A 157 7.77 -10.96 -2.10
C LEU A 157 6.54 -10.22 -1.61
N THR A 158 5.85 -9.54 -2.51
CA THR A 158 4.60 -8.83 -2.19
C THR A 158 3.47 -9.37 -3.06
N GLY A 159 2.35 -9.70 -2.46
CA GLY A 159 1.13 -10.12 -3.12
C GLY A 159 0.01 -9.13 -2.87
N SER A 160 -0.73 -8.77 -3.91
CA SER A 160 -1.91 -7.91 -3.81
C SER A 160 -3.06 -8.52 -4.59
N PHE A 161 -4.15 -8.77 -3.90
CA PHE A 161 -5.33 -9.42 -4.42
C PHE A 161 -6.54 -8.54 -4.19
N ARG A 162 -7.33 -8.30 -5.22
CA ARG A 162 -8.54 -7.50 -5.12
C ARG A 162 -9.69 -8.23 -5.83
N GLY A 163 -10.84 -8.31 -5.15
CA GLY A 163 -12.10 -8.75 -5.74
C GLY A 163 -12.64 -7.74 -6.73
N MET A 164 -13.69 -8.13 -7.46
CA MET A 164 -14.40 -7.21 -8.35
C MET A 164 -15.09 -6.11 -7.57
N ASP A 165 -15.13 -4.93 -8.13
CA ASP A 165 -15.98 -3.85 -7.69
C ASP A 165 -17.45 -4.18 -8.01
N SER A 166 -18.39 -3.56 -7.34
CA SER A 166 -19.82 -3.83 -7.49
C SER A 166 -20.66 -2.57 -7.38
N GLY A 167 -21.88 -2.62 -7.92
CA GLY A 167 -22.84 -1.52 -7.94
C GLY A 167 -23.10 -1.00 -9.35
N GLU A 168 -24.07 -0.13 -9.48
CA GLU A 168 -24.56 0.41 -10.78
C GLU A 168 -23.49 1.24 -11.51
N ASN A 169 -22.60 1.88 -10.75
CA ASN A 169 -21.52 2.72 -11.27
C ASN A 169 -20.14 2.03 -11.20
N ALA A 170 -20.11 0.71 -11.07
CA ALA A 170 -18.89 -0.08 -11.09
C ALA A 170 -18.69 -0.72 -12.47
N ASP A 171 -17.48 -0.63 -13.01
CA ASP A 171 -17.07 -1.43 -14.17
C ASP A 171 -16.55 -2.80 -13.67
N ALA A 172 -17.49 -3.64 -13.19
CA ALA A 172 -17.18 -4.88 -12.51
C ALA A 172 -16.33 -5.85 -13.37
N ASP A 173 -16.55 -5.88 -14.68
CA ASP A 173 -15.86 -6.78 -15.60
C ASP A 173 -14.39 -6.38 -15.84
N ASN A 174 -14.05 -5.13 -15.62
CA ASN A 174 -12.71 -4.58 -15.78
C ASN A 174 -12.03 -4.26 -14.45
N THR A 175 -12.52 -4.81 -13.33
CA THR A 175 -11.93 -4.65 -12.00
C THR A 175 -11.60 -6.00 -11.37
N GLY A 176 -10.77 -5.97 -10.32
CA GLY A 176 -10.26 -7.19 -9.68
C GLY A 176 -8.95 -7.69 -10.30
N TYR A 177 -8.04 -8.14 -9.44
CA TYR A 177 -6.73 -8.63 -9.86
C TYR A 177 -6.07 -9.53 -8.81
N ALA A 178 -5.07 -10.29 -9.26
CA ALA A 178 -4.06 -10.95 -8.44
C ALA A 178 -2.68 -10.59 -8.98
N ARG A 179 -1.85 -9.98 -8.14
CA ARG A 179 -0.50 -9.53 -8.51
C ARG A 179 0.50 -9.98 -7.48
N VAL A 180 1.63 -10.51 -7.95
CA VAL A 180 2.77 -10.89 -7.09
C VAL A 180 4.03 -10.25 -7.67
N TYR A 181 4.81 -9.64 -6.80
CA TYR A 181 6.06 -8.97 -7.16
C TYR A 181 7.21 -9.55 -6.34
N VAL A 182 8.39 -9.63 -6.97
CA VAL A 182 9.66 -9.69 -6.24
C VAL A 182 10.22 -8.27 -6.14
N ALA A 183 10.75 -7.95 -4.97
CA ALA A 183 11.22 -6.60 -4.67
C ALA A 183 12.59 -6.65 -3.99
N PRO A 184 13.70 -6.66 -4.77
CA PRO A 184 14.99 -6.34 -4.21
C PRO A 184 15.01 -4.90 -3.70
N GLY A 185 15.58 -4.72 -2.52
CA GLY A 185 15.61 -3.43 -1.83
C GLY A 185 16.84 -3.25 -0.99
N ILE A 186 17.04 -2.03 -0.53
CA ILE A 186 18.11 -1.64 0.35
C ILE A 186 17.61 -0.61 1.36
N GLU A 187 18.01 -0.78 2.61
CA GLU A 187 17.83 0.24 3.65
C GLU A 187 19.20 0.82 4.03
N LEU A 188 19.23 2.13 4.18
CA LEU A 188 20.36 2.91 4.68
C LEU A 188 19.98 3.46 6.04
N VAL A 189 20.79 3.18 7.04
CA VAL A 189 20.60 3.69 8.41
C VAL A 189 21.56 4.85 8.66
N ALA A 190 21.01 6.03 8.87
CA ALA A 190 21.79 7.26 9.09
C ALA A 190 21.65 7.73 10.54
N GLY A 191 22.67 7.45 11.33
CA GLY A 191 22.64 7.73 12.78
C GLY A 191 21.60 6.84 13.49
N ASN A 192 20.99 7.38 14.56
CA ASN A 192 20.07 6.62 15.41
C ASN A 192 18.57 6.87 15.07
N HIS A 193 18.29 7.77 14.14
CA HIS A 193 16.93 8.26 13.97
C HIS A 193 16.42 8.24 12.52
N VAL A 194 17.30 8.15 11.53
CA VAL A 194 16.90 8.26 10.11
C VAL A 194 17.15 6.95 9.39
N THR A 195 16.14 6.47 8.70
CA THR A 195 16.24 5.36 7.76
C THR A 195 15.79 5.81 6.38
N LEU A 196 16.49 5.35 5.34
CA LEU A 196 16.11 5.54 3.94
C LEU A 196 16.00 4.16 3.31
N TYR A 197 14.84 3.80 2.88
CA TYR A 197 14.58 2.52 2.24
C TYR A 197 14.15 2.71 0.79
N GLY A 198 14.62 1.83 -0.10
CA GLY A 198 14.17 1.79 -1.49
C GLY A 198 14.08 0.38 -2.04
N ASP A 199 13.03 0.11 -2.81
CA ASP A 199 12.86 -1.14 -3.54
C ASP A 199 12.41 -0.93 -4.99
N LEU A 200 12.68 -1.94 -5.83
CA LEU A 200 12.17 -2.07 -7.18
C LEU A 200 11.27 -3.31 -7.25
N ARG A 201 9.96 -3.11 -7.36
CA ARG A 201 8.97 -4.18 -7.48
C ARG A 201 8.84 -4.62 -8.92
N ILE A 202 9.25 -5.84 -9.20
CA ILE A 202 9.20 -6.48 -10.52
C ILE A 202 8.07 -7.50 -10.51
N PRO A 203 7.08 -7.41 -11.41
CA PRO A 203 5.97 -8.33 -11.44
C PRO A 203 6.42 -9.75 -11.82
N LEU A 204 6.08 -10.73 -10.99
CA LEU A 204 6.23 -12.16 -11.27
C LEU A 204 4.93 -12.76 -11.83
N ILE A 205 3.82 -12.35 -11.22
CA ILE A 205 2.49 -12.78 -11.61
C ILE A 205 1.62 -11.53 -11.71
N THR A 206 0.92 -11.39 -12.82
CA THR A 206 -0.09 -10.36 -13.00
C THR A 206 -1.30 -10.99 -13.69
N HIS A 207 -2.34 -11.18 -12.92
CA HIS A 207 -3.62 -11.64 -13.39
C HIS A 207 -4.64 -10.54 -13.18
N VAL A 208 -5.12 -9.94 -14.23
CA VAL A 208 -6.12 -8.88 -14.18
C VAL A 208 -7.38 -9.36 -14.87
N ARG A 209 -8.54 -8.89 -14.39
CA ARG A 209 -9.82 -9.17 -15.01
C ARG A 209 -10.14 -8.10 -16.05
N GLY A 210 -10.59 -8.53 -17.24
CA GLY A 210 -10.92 -7.60 -18.32
C GLY A 210 -9.74 -6.75 -18.78
N VAL A 211 -9.99 -5.49 -19.07
CA VAL A 211 -9.01 -4.55 -19.61
C VAL A 211 -8.51 -3.63 -18.48
N GLN A 212 -7.34 -3.89 -17.97
CA GLN A 212 -6.69 -3.08 -16.94
C GLN A 212 -5.25 -2.74 -17.32
N LEU A 213 -4.80 -1.59 -16.85
CA LEU A 213 -3.41 -1.18 -16.99
C LEU A 213 -2.53 -1.90 -15.99
N VAL A 214 -1.39 -2.39 -16.47
CA VAL A 214 -0.39 -3.08 -15.67
C VAL A 214 0.91 -2.29 -15.73
N ALA A 215 1.45 -1.98 -14.55
CA ALA A 215 2.77 -1.35 -14.47
C ALA A 215 3.87 -2.40 -14.72
N PRO A 216 4.85 -2.12 -15.58
CA PRO A 216 5.97 -3.03 -15.83
C PRO A 216 6.92 -3.16 -14.63
N ALA A 217 6.97 -2.14 -13.79
CA ALA A 217 7.70 -2.11 -12.53
C ALA A 217 7.18 -0.98 -11.64
N LEU A 218 7.40 -1.08 -10.33
CA LEU A 218 7.09 -0.02 -9.36
C LEU A 218 8.36 0.30 -8.58
N VAL A 219 8.62 1.57 -8.35
CA VAL A 219 9.69 2.04 -7.46
C VAL A 219 9.06 2.54 -6.18
N ASN A 220 9.57 2.08 -5.06
CA ASN A 220 9.17 2.53 -3.74
C ASN A 220 10.35 3.16 -3.03
N LEU A 221 10.14 4.32 -2.42
CA LEU A 221 11.13 5.03 -1.61
C LEU A 221 10.46 5.45 -0.31
N VAL A 222 11.07 5.14 0.80
CA VAL A 222 10.57 5.47 2.14
C VAL A 222 11.67 6.17 2.92
N MET A 223 11.31 7.23 3.61
CA MET A 223 12.15 7.88 4.60
C MET A 223 11.45 7.77 5.95
N GLY A 224 12.12 7.18 6.93
CA GLY A 224 11.67 7.06 8.30
C GLY A 224 12.46 7.99 9.23
N TYR A 225 11.79 8.51 10.25
CA TYR A 225 12.40 9.21 11.36
C TYR A 225 11.80 8.72 12.68
N SER A 226 12.65 8.25 13.59
CA SER A 226 12.25 7.82 14.94
C SER A 226 12.73 8.83 15.99
N PHE A 227 11.90 9.14 16.96
CA PHE A 227 12.15 10.12 18.03
C PHE A 227 11.94 9.51 19.43
#